data_466218a92a933460bed2790d3114dc0f
#
_entry.id   466218a92a933460bed2790d3114dc0f
#
_cell.length_a   1.000
_cell.length_b   1.000
_cell.length_c   1.000
_cell.angle_alpha   90.00
_cell.angle_beta   90.00
_cell.angle_gamma   90.00
#
_symmetry.space_group_name_H-M   'P 1'
#
loop_
_entity.id
_entity.type
_entity.pdbx_description
1 polymer ?
#
loop_
_entity_poly.entity_id
_entity_poly.type
_entity_poly.pdbx_seq_one_letter_code
_entity_poly.pdbx_strand_id
1 'polypeptide(L)'
;MDVATGAAVGARSALVAIMIVVEPGSPVAPGAVLSQRADSYEQQRLEMVERQIASRGVTAPRVLDAMRKVPRERFVPPELIRRAYDDSPLPIGLGQTISQPYIVAYMTELLRTAAHHRVLEIGTGSGYQAAILSSLAREVYTIEIVPALARRAAAVLKELGHRNVHVREGDGYAGWPTEAPFDRILVTAAPEAIPQPLLDQLAPDGVLVAPVGSTTQWIVVAEKTGQGIIERRTIPVRFVPFTRRQ
;
A
#
# COMPACT_ATOMS: atom_id res chain seq x y z
N MET A 1 35.85 -5.64 74.80
CA MET A 1 35.14 -4.34 74.81
C MET A 1 34.79 -4.03 73.35
N ASP A 2 33.72 -4.22 73.13
CA ASP A 2 32.38 -3.93 72.95
C ASP A 2 31.97 -3.93 71.47
N VAL A 3 31.05 -4.67 71.27
CA VAL A 3 30.12 -4.98 70.19
C VAL A 3 29.30 -3.73 69.83
N ALA A 4 29.02 -3.51 68.59
CA ALA A 4 27.81 -2.86 68.10
C ALA A 4 27.35 -3.39 66.77
N THR A 5 26.35 -4.18 66.83
CA THR A 5 25.47 -4.68 65.78
C THR A 5 24.71 -3.52 65.09
N GLY A 6 24.68 -3.50 63.76
CA GLY A 6 23.81 -2.62 62.94
C GLY A 6 22.98 -3.45 61.97
N ALA A 7 21.70 -3.53 62.26
CA ALA A 7 20.70 -4.28 61.49
C ALA A 7 20.40 -3.67 60.15
N ALA A 8 20.43 -4.49 59.11
CA ALA A 8 19.94 -4.16 57.76
C ALA A 8 18.41 -4.33 57.70
N VAL A 9 17.68 -3.25 57.46
CA VAL A 9 16.24 -3.25 57.20
C VAL A 9 16.03 -3.53 55.71
N GLY A 10 15.59 -4.74 55.42
CA GLY A 10 15.19 -5.12 54.05
C GLY A 10 13.80 -4.58 53.74
N ALA A 11 13.71 -3.67 52.79
CA ALA A 11 12.46 -3.24 52.21
C ALA A 11 11.94 -4.33 51.26
N ARG A 12 10.91 -5.04 51.65
CA ARG A 12 10.13 -5.93 50.79
C ARG A 12 9.14 -5.08 49.98
N SER A 13 9.38 -4.89 48.70
CA SER A 13 8.37 -4.38 47.75
C SER A 13 7.30 -5.45 47.55
N ALA A 14 6.11 -5.20 48.06
CA ALA A 14 4.94 -6.01 47.80
C ALA A 14 4.43 -5.67 46.35
N LEU A 15 4.58 -6.59 45.42
CA LEU A 15 3.85 -6.56 44.14
C LEU A 15 2.38 -6.87 44.45
N VAL A 16 1.52 -5.84 44.38
CA VAL A 16 0.07 -6.02 44.38
C VAL A 16 -0.31 -6.52 42.98
N ALA A 17 -0.51 -7.81 42.84
CA ALA A 17 -1.13 -8.39 41.66
C ALA A 17 -2.63 -8.04 41.69
N ILE A 18 -3.06 -7.11 40.86
CA ILE A 18 -4.48 -6.85 40.62
C ILE A 18 -5.01 -8.03 39.78
N MET A 19 -5.62 -9.00 40.45
CA MET A 19 -6.44 -10.02 39.80
C MET A 19 -7.74 -9.35 39.34
N ILE A 20 -7.86 -9.09 38.03
CA ILE A 20 -9.14 -8.75 37.43
C ILE A 20 -9.93 -10.05 37.33
N VAL A 21 -10.87 -10.23 38.25
CA VAL A 21 -11.89 -11.30 38.19
C VAL A 21 -12.89 -10.87 37.12
N VAL A 22 -12.81 -11.44 35.95
CA VAL A 22 -13.84 -11.29 34.92
C VAL A 22 -14.96 -12.27 35.26
N GLU A 23 -16.09 -11.76 35.71
CA GLU A 23 -17.31 -12.56 35.96
C GLU A 23 -17.80 -13.10 34.61
N PRO A 24 -18.11 -14.39 34.47
CA PRO A 24 -18.66 -14.98 33.26
C PRO A 24 -20.13 -14.52 33.11
N GLY A 25 -20.40 -13.62 32.15
CA GLY A 25 -21.75 -13.24 31.79
C GLY A 25 -22.04 -11.76 31.55
N SER A 26 -21.07 -10.85 31.75
CA SER A 26 -21.29 -9.44 31.42
C SER A 26 -21.28 -9.23 29.89
N PRO A 27 -22.34 -8.59 29.32
CA PRO A 27 -22.34 -8.30 27.88
C PRO A 27 -21.22 -7.30 27.57
N VAL A 28 -20.26 -7.69 26.72
CA VAL A 28 -19.21 -6.80 26.25
C VAL A 28 -19.87 -5.69 25.43
N ALA A 29 -19.68 -4.44 25.82
CA ALA A 29 -20.24 -3.30 25.12
C ALA A 29 -19.81 -3.31 23.63
N PRO A 30 -20.69 -3.02 22.66
CA PRO A 30 -20.36 -3.05 21.23
C PRO A 30 -19.11 -2.23 20.86
N GLY A 31 -18.87 -1.11 21.55
CA GLY A 31 -17.67 -0.29 21.39
C GLY A 31 -16.35 -0.97 21.79
N ALA A 32 -16.35 -1.82 22.81
CA ALA A 32 -15.17 -2.56 23.24
C ALA A 32 -14.76 -3.64 22.21
N VAL A 33 -15.72 -4.29 21.58
CA VAL A 33 -15.47 -5.29 20.51
C VAL A 33 -14.89 -4.62 19.26
N LEU A 34 -15.38 -3.43 18.89
CA LEU A 34 -14.86 -2.67 17.76
C LEU A 34 -13.43 -2.18 18.00
N SER A 35 -13.11 -1.70 19.21
CA SER A 35 -11.76 -1.29 19.59
C SER A 35 -10.78 -2.46 19.54
N GLN A 36 -11.10 -3.60 20.14
CA GLN A 36 -10.25 -4.80 20.10
C GLN A 36 -9.98 -5.32 18.69
N ARG A 37 -10.95 -5.18 17.76
CA ARG A 37 -10.77 -5.56 16.36
C ARG A 37 -9.86 -4.58 15.61
N ALA A 38 -9.99 -3.27 15.87
CA ALA A 38 -9.13 -2.25 15.29
C ALA A 38 -7.67 -2.44 15.72
N ASP A 39 -7.43 -2.67 17.02
CA ASP A 39 -6.11 -2.95 17.59
C ASP A 39 -5.51 -4.22 16.97
N SER A 40 -6.33 -5.26 16.72
CA SER A 40 -5.90 -6.50 16.05
C SER A 40 -5.47 -6.28 14.61
N TYR A 41 -6.18 -5.44 13.83
CA TYR A 41 -5.78 -5.15 12.45
C TYR A 41 -4.55 -4.26 12.37
N GLU A 42 -4.40 -3.32 13.28
CA GLU A 42 -3.18 -2.52 13.38
C GLU A 42 -1.97 -3.39 13.66
N GLN A 43 -2.05 -4.32 14.60
CA GLN A 43 -0.98 -5.25 14.89
C GLN A 43 -0.63 -6.12 13.68
N GLN A 44 -1.64 -6.70 12.99
CA GLN A 44 -1.43 -7.48 11.77
C GLN A 44 -0.74 -6.64 10.67
N ARG A 45 -1.11 -5.36 10.54
CA ARG A 45 -0.50 -4.43 9.58
C ARG A 45 0.96 -4.17 9.91
N LEU A 46 1.30 -3.96 11.18
CA LEU A 46 2.69 -3.79 11.62
C LEU A 46 3.50 -5.07 11.37
N GLU A 47 2.97 -6.24 11.70
CA GLU A 47 3.62 -7.52 11.42
C GLU A 47 3.82 -7.77 9.92
N MET A 48 2.83 -7.43 9.08
CA MET A 48 2.96 -7.48 7.63
C MET A 48 4.16 -6.63 7.15
N VAL A 49 4.28 -5.39 7.66
CA VAL A 49 5.39 -4.53 7.24
C VAL A 49 6.74 -5.10 7.66
N GLU A 50 6.88 -5.57 8.88
CA GLU A 50 8.16 -6.10 9.39
C GLU A 50 8.52 -7.43 8.73
N ARG A 51 7.59 -8.40 8.70
CA ARG A 51 7.88 -9.78 8.30
C ARG A 51 7.80 -10.04 6.81
N GLN A 52 6.93 -9.32 6.10
CA GLN A 52 6.69 -9.58 4.68
C GLN A 52 7.36 -8.55 3.76
N ILE A 53 7.66 -7.35 4.27
CA ILE A 53 8.13 -6.21 3.46
C ILE A 53 9.56 -5.84 3.82
N ALA A 54 9.82 -5.37 5.04
CA ALA A 54 11.15 -4.91 5.46
C ALA A 54 12.18 -6.07 5.47
N SER A 55 11.81 -7.25 5.97
CA SER A 55 12.66 -8.45 5.96
C SER A 55 13.06 -8.92 4.55
N ARG A 56 12.36 -8.47 3.51
CA ARG A 56 12.62 -8.81 2.10
C ARG A 56 13.32 -7.69 1.33
N GLY A 57 13.89 -6.71 2.04
CA GLY A 57 14.78 -5.70 1.48
C GLY A 57 14.13 -4.39 1.02
N VAL A 58 12.85 -4.15 1.32
CA VAL A 58 12.26 -2.81 1.20
C VAL A 58 12.70 -2.00 2.41
N THR A 59 13.45 -0.92 2.19
CA THR A 59 14.12 -0.16 3.25
C THR A 59 13.73 1.31 3.31
N ALA A 60 13.03 1.84 2.30
CA ALA A 60 12.62 3.24 2.25
C ALA A 60 11.68 3.60 3.42
N PRO A 61 12.11 4.44 4.39
CA PRO A 61 11.32 4.68 5.60
C PRO A 61 9.92 5.22 5.30
N ARG A 62 9.81 6.15 4.34
CA ARG A 62 8.52 6.75 3.96
C ARG A 62 7.55 5.71 3.38
N VAL A 63 8.06 4.72 2.62
CA VAL A 63 7.25 3.63 2.08
C VAL A 63 6.77 2.73 3.21
N LEU A 64 7.67 2.29 4.09
CA LEU A 64 7.31 1.47 5.26
C LEU A 64 6.29 2.18 6.16
N ASP A 65 6.44 3.48 6.38
CA ASP A 65 5.50 4.28 7.18
C ASP A 65 4.12 4.41 6.50
N ALA A 66 4.06 4.58 5.18
CA ALA A 66 2.80 4.57 4.44
C ALA A 66 2.10 3.21 4.56
N MET A 67 2.86 2.11 4.42
CA MET A 67 2.34 0.74 4.58
C MET A 67 1.84 0.45 6.00
N ARG A 68 2.46 1.05 7.04
CA ARG A 68 2.00 0.94 8.45
C ARG A 68 0.72 1.73 8.71
N LYS A 69 0.48 2.85 8.00
CA LYS A 69 -0.64 3.77 8.24
C LYS A 69 -1.90 3.41 7.48
N VAL A 70 -1.78 2.97 6.22
CA VAL A 70 -2.95 2.72 5.36
C VAL A 70 -3.62 1.40 5.73
N PRO A 71 -4.90 1.41 6.15
CA PRO A 71 -5.62 0.22 6.62
C PRO A 71 -6.05 -0.66 5.44
N ARG A 72 -5.22 -1.63 5.09
CA ARG A 72 -5.44 -2.50 3.92
C ARG A 72 -6.77 -3.26 3.96
N GLU A 73 -7.26 -3.62 5.16
CA GLU A 73 -8.55 -4.28 5.38
C GLU A 73 -9.75 -3.48 4.87
N ARG A 74 -9.60 -2.15 4.67
CA ARG A 74 -10.63 -1.29 4.11
C ARG A 74 -10.74 -1.37 2.58
N PHE A 75 -9.75 -2.01 1.93
CA PHE A 75 -9.63 -2.11 0.48
C PHE A 75 -9.91 -3.52 -0.06
N VAL A 76 -10.32 -4.44 0.79
CA VAL A 76 -10.72 -5.81 0.42
C VAL A 76 -12.22 -6.02 0.61
N PRO A 77 -12.84 -6.98 -0.10
CA PRO A 77 -14.23 -7.35 0.13
C PRO A 77 -14.47 -7.83 1.57
N PRO A 78 -15.70 -7.65 2.12
CA PRO A 78 -16.01 -8.00 3.52
C PRO A 78 -15.66 -9.43 3.90
N GLU A 79 -15.86 -10.39 3.00
CA GLU A 79 -15.56 -11.80 3.19
C GLU A 79 -14.05 -12.11 3.28
N LEU A 80 -13.20 -11.20 2.81
CA LEU A 80 -11.74 -11.35 2.79
C LEU A 80 -11.03 -10.50 3.84
N ILE A 81 -11.74 -9.75 4.67
CA ILE A 81 -11.15 -8.83 5.65
C ILE A 81 -10.14 -9.55 6.57
N ARG A 82 -10.45 -10.80 7.01
CA ARG A 82 -9.54 -11.59 7.85
C ARG A 82 -8.24 -12.00 7.16
N ARG A 83 -8.21 -11.91 5.83
CA ARG A 83 -7.07 -12.26 4.98
C ARG A 83 -6.35 -11.02 4.43
N ALA A 84 -6.79 -9.82 4.81
CA ALA A 84 -6.28 -8.57 4.24
C ALA A 84 -4.75 -8.45 4.34
N TYR A 85 -4.14 -9.07 5.32
CA TYR A 85 -2.71 -9.02 5.62
C TYR A 85 -1.94 -10.28 5.22
N ASP A 86 -2.58 -11.22 4.49
CA ASP A 86 -1.90 -12.36 3.88
C ASP A 86 -0.83 -11.89 2.89
N ASP A 87 0.31 -12.59 2.84
CA ASP A 87 1.39 -12.33 1.86
C ASP A 87 1.04 -12.84 0.44
N SER A 88 -0.12 -12.44 -0.04
CA SER A 88 -0.68 -12.85 -1.33
C SER A 88 -1.59 -11.78 -1.94
N PRO A 89 -1.80 -11.80 -3.27
CA PRO A 89 -2.88 -11.02 -3.88
C PRO A 89 -4.23 -11.60 -3.46
N LEU A 90 -5.25 -10.73 -3.36
CA LEU A 90 -6.62 -11.14 -3.02
C LEU A 90 -7.60 -10.66 -4.10
N PRO A 91 -8.65 -11.44 -4.43
CA PRO A 91 -9.67 -11.01 -5.37
C PRO A 91 -10.47 -9.82 -4.81
N ILE A 92 -10.77 -8.85 -5.69
CA ILE A 92 -11.61 -7.68 -5.37
C ILE A 92 -12.89 -7.66 -6.22
N GLY A 93 -13.19 -8.75 -6.90
CA GLY A 93 -14.30 -8.89 -7.84
C GLY A 93 -13.94 -8.44 -9.25
N LEU A 94 -14.85 -8.73 -10.20
CA LEU A 94 -14.74 -8.32 -11.60
C LEU A 94 -13.44 -8.79 -12.30
N GLY A 95 -12.91 -9.94 -11.87
CA GLY A 95 -11.65 -10.51 -12.39
C GLY A 95 -10.39 -9.79 -11.96
N GLN A 96 -10.46 -8.82 -11.02
CA GLN A 96 -9.34 -8.03 -10.56
C GLN A 96 -8.89 -8.42 -9.15
N THR A 97 -7.68 -8.00 -8.78
CA THR A 97 -7.07 -8.30 -7.48
C THR A 97 -6.45 -7.05 -6.85
N ILE A 98 -6.43 -7.01 -5.52
CA ILE A 98 -5.48 -6.17 -4.79
C ILE A 98 -4.14 -6.91 -4.72
N SER A 99 -3.05 -6.26 -5.12
CA SER A 99 -1.72 -6.87 -5.20
C SER A 99 -1.21 -7.32 -3.83
N GLN A 100 -0.31 -8.31 -3.81
CA GLN A 100 0.44 -8.74 -2.63
C GLN A 100 1.10 -7.54 -1.93
N PRO A 101 1.06 -7.44 -0.60
CA PRO A 101 1.63 -6.29 0.13
C PRO A 101 3.09 -5.99 -0.21
N TYR A 102 3.92 -7.03 -0.30
CA TYR A 102 5.32 -6.89 -0.70
C TYR A 102 5.48 -6.21 -2.07
N ILE A 103 4.69 -6.62 -3.06
CA ILE A 103 4.77 -6.07 -4.42
C ILE A 103 4.35 -4.59 -4.44
N VAL A 104 3.30 -4.22 -3.69
CA VAL A 104 2.89 -2.82 -3.51
C VAL A 104 4.05 -1.98 -2.97
N ALA A 105 4.69 -2.42 -1.89
CA ALA A 105 5.80 -1.72 -1.26
C ALA A 105 7.04 -1.67 -2.17
N TYR A 106 7.40 -2.78 -2.80
CA TYR A 106 8.55 -2.90 -3.69
C TYR A 106 8.46 -1.95 -4.91
N MET A 107 7.31 -1.95 -5.59
CA MET A 107 7.08 -1.05 -6.72
C MET A 107 7.05 0.41 -6.29
N THR A 108 6.48 0.71 -5.12
CA THR A 108 6.47 2.08 -4.55
C THR A 108 7.88 2.56 -4.20
N GLU A 109 8.75 1.70 -3.67
CA GLU A 109 10.16 2.03 -3.40
C GLU A 109 10.92 2.31 -4.71
N LEU A 110 10.77 1.44 -5.71
CA LEU A 110 11.38 1.63 -7.04
C LEU A 110 10.93 2.94 -7.72
N LEU A 111 9.72 3.40 -7.43
CA LEU A 111 9.16 4.64 -7.98
C LEU A 111 9.86 5.89 -7.42
N ARG A 112 10.53 5.83 -6.27
CA ARG A 112 11.29 6.93 -5.64
C ARG A 112 10.47 8.22 -5.50
N THR A 113 9.23 8.09 -4.99
CA THR A 113 8.30 9.22 -4.86
C THR A 113 8.74 10.22 -3.79
N ALA A 114 8.64 11.52 -4.10
CA ALA A 114 8.87 12.63 -3.18
C ALA A 114 7.59 13.44 -2.93
N ALA A 115 7.56 14.20 -1.82
CA ALA A 115 6.36 14.92 -1.38
C ALA A 115 5.84 15.98 -2.37
N HIS A 116 6.68 16.49 -3.25
CA HIS A 116 6.30 17.46 -4.28
C HIS A 116 5.88 16.82 -5.61
N HIS A 117 6.02 15.51 -5.77
CA HIS A 117 5.74 14.81 -7.03
C HIS A 117 4.25 14.76 -7.36
N ARG A 118 3.96 14.81 -8.65
CA ARG A 118 2.70 14.42 -9.26
C ARG A 118 2.83 12.99 -9.78
N VAL A 119 1.96 12.11 -9.34
CA VAL A 119 2.01 10.68 -9.67
C VAL A 119 0.80 10.27 -10.50
N LEU A 120 1.02 9.53 -11.57
CA LEU A 120 -0.05 8.84 -12.30
C LEU A 120 -0.01 7.36 -11.95
N GLU A 121 -1.14 6.80 -11.57
CA GLU A 121 -1.36 5.37 -11.41
C GLU A 121 -2.29 4.86 -12.51
N ILE A 122 -1.95 3.72 -13.12
CA ILE A 122 -2.80 3.02 -14.08
C ILE A 122 -3.27 1.71 -13.47
N GLY A 123 -4.57 1.58 -13.26
CA GLY A 123 -5.21 0.45 -12.58
C GLY A 123 -5.49 0.75 -11.11
N THR A 124 -6.48 1.60 -10.82
CA THR A 124 -6.88 1.95 -9.44
C THR A 124 -7.27 0.72 -8.63
N GLY A 125 -7.98 -0.23 -9.25
CA GLY A 125 -8.45 -1.45 -8.62
C GLY A 125 -9.25 -1.20 -7.34
N SER A 126 -8.70 -1.61 -6.20
CA SER A 126 -9.28 -1.36 -4.88
C SER A 126 -9.07 0.07 -4.37
N GLY A 127 -8.08 0.79 -4.90
CA GLY A 127 -7.61 2.08 -4.39
C GLY A 127 -6.46 2.00 -3.37
N TYR A 128 -6.02 0.79 -3.00
CA TYR A 128 -4.98 0.63 -1.96
C TYR A 128 -3.64 1.23 -2.36
N GLN A 129 -3.18 0.97 -3.60
CA GLN A 129 -1.93 1.54 -4.09
C GLN A 129 -2.02 3.07 -4.19
N ALA A 130 -3.16 3.62 -4.65
CA ALA A 130 -3.41 5.06 -4.66
C ALA A 130 -3.35 5.66 -3.25
N ALA A 131 -3.90 4.98 -2.24
CA ALA A 131 -3.84 5.40 -0.83
C ALA A 131 -2.40 5.44 -0.29
N ILE A 132 -1.58 4.44 -0.64
CA ILE A 132 -0.15 4.44 -0.29
C ILE A 132 0.57 5.62 -0.95
N LEU A 133 0.37 5.82 -2.26
CA LEU A 133 0.98 6.93 -3.01
C LEU A 133 0.56 8.29 -2.49
N SER A 134 -0.70 8.44 -2.04
CA SER A 134 -1.21 9.70 -1.50
C SER A 134 -0.47 10.20 -0.27
N SER A 135 0.10 9.28 0.53
CA SER A 135 0.93 9.61 1.70
C SER A 135 2.35 10.05 1.32
N LEU A 136 2.75 9.86 0.06
CA LEU A 136 4.12 10.05 -0.41
C LEU A 136 4.27 11.21 -1.41
N ALA A 137 3.18 11.57 -2.09
CA ALA A 137 3.14 12.51 -3.20
C ALA A 137 2.31 13.76 -2.88
N ARG A 138 2.47 14.81 -3.68
CA ARG A 138 1.62 16.00 -3.65
C ARG A 138 0.23 15.69 -4.19
N GLU A 139 0.17 15.07 -5.37
CA GLU A 139 -1.06 14.72 -6.07
C GLU A 139 -0.94 13.32 -6.68
N VAL A 140 -2.00 12.54 -6.62
CA VAL A 140 -2.11 11.22 -7.24
C VAL A 140 -3.30 11.22 -8.19
N TYR A 141 -3.03 10.94 -9.45
CA TYR A 141 -4.02 10.75 -10.50
C TYR A 141 -4.10 9.26 -10.76
N THR A 142 -5.29 8.68 -10.74
CA THR A 142 -5.43 7.23 -10.95
C THR A 142 -6.56 6.92 -11.93
N ILE A 143 -6.31 5.99 -12.85
CA ILE A 143 -7.25 5.62 -13.93
C ILE A 143 -7.66 4.16 -13.75
N GLU A 144 -8.98 3.92 -13.81
CA GLU A 144 -9.58 2.59 -13.73
C GLU A 144 -10.51 2.35 -14.92
N ILE A 145 -10.30 1.23 -15.64
CA ILE A 145 -11.11 0.89 -16.81
C ILE A 145 -12.45 0.29 -16.43
N VAL A 146 -12.56 -0.32 -15.24
CA VAL A 146 -13.78 -0.96 -14.73
C VAL A 146 -14.59 0.05 -13.91
N PRO A 147 -15.74 0.56 -14.43
CA PRO A 147 -16.49 1.66 -13.78
C PRO A 147 -16.88 1.38 -12.34
N ALA A 148 -17.26 0.14 -12.03
CA ALA A 148 -17.69 -0.25 -10.68
C ALA A 148 -16.51 -0.21 -9.69
N LEU A 149 -15.30 -0.57 -10.13
CA LEU A 149 -14.08 -0.46 -9.29
C LEU A 149 -13.70 1.00 -9.08
N ALA A 150 -13.71 1.83 -10.14
CA ALA A 150 -13.42 3.25 -10.04
C ALA A 150 -14.30 3.94 -8.98
N ARG A 151 -15.63 3.70 -9.05
CA ARG A 151 -16.59 4.28 -8.08
C ARG A 151 -16.34 3.78 -6.66
N ARG A 152 -16.10 2.46 -6.48
CA ARG A 152 -15.82 1.87 -5.16
C ARG A 152 -14.53 2.42 -4.57
N ALA A 153 -13.45 2.48 -5.35
CA ALA A 153 -12.18 3.03 -4.91
C ALA A 153 -12.30 4.51 -4.53
N ALA A 154 -12.97 5.34 -5.36
CA ALA A 154 -13.20 6.74 -5.05
C ALA A 154 -13.96 6.95 -3.73
N ALA A 155 -14.96 6.11 -3.45
CA ALA A 155 -15.72 6.16 -2.20
C ALA A 155 -14.85 5.85 -0.98
N VAL A 156 -14.07 4.75 -1.02
CA VAL A 156 -13.18 4.34 0.07
C VAL A 156 -12.07 5.37 0.30
N LEU A 157 -11.44 5.87 -0.76
CA LEU A 157 -10.40 6.89 -0.67
C LEU A 157 -10.92 8.19 -0.05
N LYS A 158 -12.12 8.62 -0.44
CA LYS A 158 -12.79 9.79 0.15
C LYS A 158 -13.11 9.57 1.63
N GLU A 159 -13.66 8.42 1.99
CA GLU A 159 -13.99 8.05 3.38
C GLU A 159 -12.76 8.05 4.28
N LEU A 160 -11.62 7.56 3.77
CA LEU A 160 -10.35 7.52 4.49
C LEU A 160 -9.57 8.85 4.45
N GLY A 161 -10.11 9.88 3.81
CA GLY A 161 -9.54 11.23 3.82
C GLY A 161 -8.37 11.47 2.84
N HIS A 162 -8.20 10.63 1.82
CA HIS A 162 -7.18 10.80 0.78
C HIS A 162 -7.61 11.87 -0.23
N ARG A 163 -7.51 13.15 0.16
CA ARG A 163 -8.05 14.30 -0.59
C ARG A 163 -7.23 14.68 -1.83
N ASN A 164 -5.97 14.25 -1.91
CA ASN A 164 -5.05 14.47 -3.01
C ASN A 164 -5.05 13.33 -4.05
N VAL A 165 -6.08 12.46 -4.03
CA VAL A 165 -6.28 11.38 -5.01
C VAL A 165 -7.43 11.72 -5.96
N HIS A 166 -7.13 11.77 -7.26
CA HIS A 166 -8.08 12.05 -8.33
C HIS A 166 -8.35 10.75 -9.11
N VAL A 167 -9.53 10.18 -8.93
CA VAL A 167 -9.91 8.93 -9.61
C VAL A 167 -10.68 9.26 -10.89
N ARG A 168 -10.25 8.67 -12.01
CA ARG A 168 -10.92 8.76 -13.31
C ARG A 168 -11.25 7.37 -13.84
N GLU A 169 -12.49 7.22 -14.33
CA GLU A 169 -12.87 6.09 -15.15
C GLU A 169 -12.35 6.28 -16.58
N GLY A 170 -11.62 5.29 -17.12
CA GLY A 170 -11.10 5.39 -18.48
C GLY A 170 -10.12 4.29 -18.86
N ASP A 171 -9.73 4.30 -20.15
CA ASP A 171 -8.63 3.48 -20.65
C ASP A 171 -7.28 4.10 -20.23
N GLY A 172 -6.53 3.39 -19.40
CA GLY A 172 -5.23 3.84 -18.91
C GLY A 172 -4.11 3.86 -19.94
N TYR A 173 -4.31 3.26 -21.13
CA TYR A 173 -3.29 3.20 -22.18
C TYR A 173 -2.85 4.59 -22.65
N ALA A 174 -3.81 5.50 -22.78
CA ALA A 174 -3.56 6.88 -23.19
C ALA A 174 -3.02 7.77 -22.05
N GLY A 175 -2.96 7.27 -20.82
CA GLY A 175 -2.62 8.07 -19.66
C GLY A 175 -3.65 9.16 -19.37
N TRP A 176 -3.15 10.32 -18.85
CA TRP A 176 -3.99 11.48 -18.55
C TRP A 176 -3.34 12.77 -19.09
N PRO A 177 -3.43 13.01 -20.43
CA PRO A 177 -2.69 14.08 -21.09
C PRO A 177 -2.96 15.49 -20.53
N THR A 178 -4.20 15.78 -20.07
CA THR A 178 -4.57 17.11 -19.53
C THR A 178 -3.90 17.41 -18.18
N GLU A 179 -3.43 16.36 -17.49
CA GLU A 179 -2.74 16.48 -16.22
C GLU A 179 -1.22 16.25 -16.31
N ALA A 180 -0.73 15.90 -17.49
CA ALA A 180 0.70 15.73 -17.71
C ALA A 180 1.46 17.08 -17.62
N PRO A 181 2.78 17.08 -17.33
CA PRO A 181 3.62 15.90 -17.10
C PRO A 181 3.50 15.34 -15.68
N PHE A 182 3.92 14.07 -15.52
CA PHE A 182 4.00 13.38 -14.24
C PHE A 182 5.45 13.08 -13.85
N ASP A 183 5.81 13.36 -12.61
CA ASP A 183 7.13 13.01 -12.08
C ASP A 183 7.31 11.51 -11.96
N ARG A 184 6.21 10.80 -11.68
CA ARG A 184 6.19 9.35 -11.44
C ARG A 184 4.95 8.72 -12.09
N ILE A 185 5.15 7.55 -12.71
CA ILE A 185 4.03 6.75 -13.27
C ILE A 185 4.14 5.33 -12.72
N LEU A 186 3.07 4.80 -12.15
CA LEU A 186 2.96 3.43 -11.67
C LEU A 186 1.88 2.69 -12.43
N VAL A 187 2.22 1.54 -13.03
CA VAL A 187 1.25 0.70 -13.73
C VAL A 187 1.02 -0.58 -12.93
N THR A 188 -0.22 -0.91 -12.63
CA THR A 188 -0.60 -2.04 -11.76
C THR A 188 -1.30 -3.18 -12.51
N ALA A 189 -1.25 -3.17 -13.84
CA ALA A 189 -1.64 -4.24 -14.75
C ALA A 189 -0.52 -4.46 -15.77
N ALA A 190 -0.35 -5.67 -16.31
CA ALA A 190 0.77 -6.00 -17.17
C ALA A 190 0.47 -5.76 -18.66
N PRO A 191 1.03 -4.71 -19.31
CA PRO A 191 1.09 -4.60 -20.75
C PRO A 191 2.19 -5.51 -21.32
N GLU A 192 2.11 -5.87 -22.60
CA GLU A 192 3.20 -6.57 -23.30
C GLU A 192 4.47 -5.72 -23.42
N ALA A 193 4.30 -4.41 -23.62
CA ALA A 193 5.33 -3.37 -23.60
C ALA A 193 4.78 -2.11 -22.95
N ILE A 194 5.64 -1.25 -22.41
CA ILE A 194 5.20 0.03 -21.83
C ILE A 194 4.55 0.89 -22.92
N PRO A 195 3.29 1.35 -22.72
CA PRO A 195 2.62 2.21 -23.71
C PRO A 195 3.39 3.52 -23.92
N GLN A 196 3.68 3.84 -25.19
CA GLN A 196 4.40 5.07 -25.54
C GLN A 196 3.74 6.35 -24.96
N PRO A 197 2.40 6.52 -24.94
CA PRO A 197 1.75 7.68 -24.34
C PRO A 197 2.08 7.88 -22.87
N LEU A 198 2.42 6.83 -22.12
CA LEU A 198 2.83 6.95 -20.71
C LEU A 198 4.27 7.48 -20.60
N LEU A 199 5.18 7.02 -21.48
CA LEU A 199 6.55 7.53 -21.54
C LEU A 199 6.59 9.01 -21.96
N ASP A 200 5.73 9.39 -22.90
CA ASP A 200 5.62 10.79 -23.39
C ASP A 200 5.16 11.73 -22.25
N GLN A 201 4.31 11.24 -21.34
CA GLN A 201 3.77 11.99 -20.20
C GLN A 201 4.71 12.04 -18.97
N LEU A 202 5.86 11.37 -19.00
CA LEU A 202 6.89 11.55 -17.96
C LEU A 202 7.52 12.92 -18.04
N ALA A 203 7.67 13.57 -16.88
CA ALA A 203 8.50 14.74 -16.72
C ALA A 203 9.99 14.42 -17.04
N PRO A 204 10.84 15.41 -17.30
CA PRO A 204 12.29 15.22 -17.26
C PRO A 204 12.70 14.55 -15.92
N ASP A 205 13.62 13.59 -15.97
CA ASP A 205 14.05 12.77 -14.83
C ASP A 205 12.91 11.96 -14.16
N GLY A 206 11.80 11.81 -14.87
CA GLY A 206 10.64 11.04 -14.45
C GLY A 206 10.92 9.54 -14.44
N VAL A 207 10.22 8.82 -13.57
CA VAL A 207 10.35 7.37 -13.40
C VAL A 207 8.99 6.69 -13.59
N LEU A 208 8.97 5.65 -14.42
CA LEU A 208 7.84 4.75 -14.59
C LEU A 208 8.20 3.36 -14.07
N VAL A 209 7.29 2.76 -13.28
CA VAL A 209 7.41 1.38 -12.82
C VAL A 209 6.19 0.59 -13.28
N ALA A 210 6.42 -0.52 -13.97
CA ALA A 210 5.36 -1.37 -14.52
C ALA A 210 5.74 -2.85 -14.50
N PRO A 211 4.78 -3.78 -14.33
CA PRO A 211 4.95 -5.16 -14.74
C PRO A 211 4.84 -5.22 -16.27
N VAL A 212 5.80 -5.82 -16.95
CA VAL A 212 5.83 -5.89 -18.42
C VAL A 212 6.04 -7.32 -18.88
N GLY A 213 5.27 -7.74 -19.86
CA GLY A 213 5.35 -9.05 -20.52
C GLY A 213 4.02 -9.77 -20.62
N SER A 214 3.95 -10.77 -21.48
CA SER A 214 2.76 -11.62 -21.69
C SER A 214 2.86 -12.95 -20.94
N THR A 215 3.78 -13.82 -21.30
CA THR A 215 3.97 -15.15 -20.66
C THR A 215 4.79 -15.05 -19.38
N THR A 216 5.91 -14.35 -19.45
CA THR A 216 6.76 -14.03 -18.29
C THR A 216 6.77 -12.53 -18.11
N GLN A 217 6.32 -12.08 -16.94
CA GLN A 217 6.25 -10.67 -16.60
C GLN A 217 7.38 -10.30 -15.65
N TRP A 218 7.97 -9.12 -15.85
CA TRP A 218 9.02 -8.56 -15.00
C TRP A 218 8.62 -7.17 -14.53
N ILE A 219 8.96 -6.79 -13.33
CA ILE A 219 8.92 -5.39 -12.97
C ILE A 219 10.02 -4.66 -13.73
N VAL A 220 9.61 -3.70 -14.55
CA VAL A 220 10.47 -2.81 -15.33
C VAL A 220 10.44 -1.43 -14.71
N VAL A 221 11.60 -0.82 -14.58
CA VAL A 221 11.78 0.58 -14.24
C VAL A 221 12.26 1.30 -15.48
N ALA A 222 11.50 2.26 -15.98
CA ALA A 222 11.88 3.13 -17.10
C ALA A 222 12.15 4.54 -16.55
N GLU A 223 13.32 5.07 -16.85
CA GLU A 223 13.78 6.40 -16.40
C GLU A 223 13.96 7.31 -17.63
N LYS A 224 13.31 8.47 -17.59
CA LYS A 224 13.46 9.48 -18.65
C LYS A 224 14.68 10.35 -18.35
N THR A 225 15.67 10.27 -19.21
CA THR A 225 16.93 11.03 -19.08
C THR A 225 17.08 12.04 -20.21
N GLY A 226 18.07 12.91 -20.15
CA GLY A 226 18.41 13.81 -21.26
C GLY A 226 18.83 13.09 -22.54
N GLN A 227 19.12 11.77 -22.47
CA GLN A 227 19.51 10.93 -23.62
C GLN A 227 18.39 9.98 -24.08
N GLY A 228 17.20 10.03 -23.47
CA GLY A 228 16.07 9.18 -23.78
C GLY A 228 15.62 8.32 -22.60
N ILE A 229 14.87 7.25 -22.89
CA ILE A 229 14.37 6.32 -21.88
C ILE A 229 15.40 5.21 -21.66
N ILE A 230 15.73 4.96 -20.39
CA ILE A 230 16.55 3.84 -19.95
C ILE A 230 15.68 2.86 -19.18
N GLU A 231 15.63 1.60 -19.63
CA GLU A 231 14.84 0.56 -18.98
C GLU A 231 15.73 -0.48 -18.29
N ARG A 232 15.30 -0.91 -17.11
CA ARG A 232 15.90 -2.06 -16.42
C ARG A 232 14.83 -2.99 -15.84
N ARG A 233 15.05 -4.29 -15.97
CA ARG A 233 14.22 -5.33 -15.34
C ARG A 233 14.73 -5.61 -13.92
N THR A 234 13.80 -5.98 -13.02
CA THR A 234 14.15 -6.30 -11.64
C THR A 234 13.74 -7.74 -11.27
N ILE A 235 12.53 -7.98 -10.78
CA ILE A 235 12.05 -9.29 -10.35
C ILE A 235 10.94 -9.82 -11.26
N PRO A 236 10.82 -11.15 -11.41
CA PRO A 236 9.67 -11.75 -12.10
C PRO A 236 8.41 -11.63 -11.22
N VAL A 237 7.26 -11.41 -11.87
CA VAL A 237 5.97 -11.19 -11.21
C VAL A 237 4.82 -11.81 -12.01
N ARG A 238 3.61 -11.77 -11.42
CA ARG A 238 2.38 -12.12 -12.12
C ARG A 238 1.29 -11.10 -11.79
N PHE A 239 0.86 -10.35 -12.79
CA PHE A 239 -0.22 -9.36 -12.73
C PHE A 239 -1.35 -9.75 -13.68
N VAL A 240 -2.52 -9.16 -13.45
CA VAL A 240 -3.63 -9.18 -14.40
C VAL A 240 -3.22 -8.49 -15.72
N PRO A 241 -3.74 -8.93 -16.87
CA PRO A 241 -3.43 -8.29 -18.15
C PRO A 241 -3.87 -6.82 -18.16
N PHE A 242 -3.10 -6.01 -18.85
CA PHE A 242 -3.48 -4.63 -19.16
C PHE A 242 -4.60 -4.65 -20.21
N THR A 243 -5.83 -4.39 -19.80
CA THR A 243 -6.99 -4.39 -20.69
C THR A 243 -7.23 -3.01 -21.30
N ARG A 244 -7.82 -2.99 -22.51
CA ARG A 244 -8.21 -1.77 -23.23
C ARG A 244 -9.72 -1.77 -23.48
N ARG A 245 -10.32 -0.59 -23.60
CA ARG A 245 -11.66 -0.47 -24.18
C ARG A 245 -11.54 -0.77 -25.70
N GLN A 246 -12.38 -1.69 -26.17
CA GLN A 246 -12.58 -1.94 -27.61
C GLN A 246 -13.42 -0.82 -28.21
#